data_bc371086332b10e3cd0d2595f3214175
#
_entry.id   bc371086332b10e3cd0d2595f3214175
#
_cell.length_a   1.000
_cell.length_b   1.000
_cell.length_c   1.000
_cell.angle_alpha   90.00
_cell.angle_beta   90.00
_cell.angle_gamma   90.00
#
_symmetry.space_group_name_H-M   'P 1'
#
loop_
_entity.id
_entity.type
_entity.pdbx_description
1 polymer ?
#
loop_
_entity_poly.entity_id
_entity_poly.type
_entity_poly.pdbx_seq_one_letter_code
_entity_poly.pdbx_strand_id
1 'polypeptide(L)'
;MCARRFLFLIFFLTLIMVAGAFAVYQFGASTLTRMATPQGRYEPPSPRSGPDYKLASSWLARPGIADNPAAWVPDGVVTTIATSPAATFYIHPTTYLDRDRWNAALDPGGDAGFRARLFVQSQASAFNAVSDIWAPRYRQAAFGAFLLKSEDATKALDLAYRDVRAAFDAFLAAQPAGTPVILAGHSQGALHLSRLLIDRRAALKGRLVAAYVVGWPLSVSADLPATGLPPCNAPDQTGCVLSWQSFAEPANPSLVLDSWVGSRSASGVERKRDDMLCTNPLNGARDGDATPDTNLGTLVPNGDLASATIAVGQVGARCEDGFLIVNGRIPPLGPYVLPGNNYHVYDYALFWGSIRADVERRLAAFRA
;
A
#
# COMPACT_ATOMS: atom_id res chain seq x y z
N MET A 1 38.06 47.73 0.22
CA MET A 1 38.40 46.38 -0.31
C MET A 1 37.60 45.25 0.33
N CYS A 2 37.19 45.34 1.58
CA CYS A 2 36.39 44.25 2.23
C CYS A 2 35.00 44.00 1.64
N ALA A 3 34.21 45.04 1.36
CA ALA A 3 32.84 44.88 0.89
C ALA A 3 32.74 44.17 -0.47
N ARG A 4 33.65 44.49 -1.41
CA ARG A 4 33.67 43.85 -2.72
C ARG A 4 34.02 42.34 -2.66
N ARG A 5 34.96 41.97 -1.79
CA ARG A 5 35.32 40.57 -1.55
C ARG A 5 34.17 39.80 -0.87
N PHE A 6 33.50 40.44 0.06
CA PHE A 6 32.32 39.88 0.73
C PHE A 6 31.17 39.62 -0.27
N LEU A 7 30.86 40.57 -1.16
CA LEU A 7 29.85 40.41 -2.18
C LEU A 7 30.22 39.30 -3.19
N PHE A 8 31.48 39.14 -3.56
CA PHE A 8 31.93 38.03 -4.39
C PHE A 8 31.78 36.69 -3.68
N LEU A 9 32.08 36.63 -2.38
CA LEU A 9 31.89 35.39 -1.60
C LEU A 9 30.42 34.99 -1.54
N ILE A 10 29.51 35.94 -1.24
CA ILE A 10 28.06 35.69 -1.24
C ILE A 10 27.59 35.24 -2.62
N PHE A 11 28.01 35.92 -3.69
CA PHE A 11 27.67 35.55 -5.07
C PHE A 11 28.08 34.10 -5.40
N PHE A 12 29.32 33.71 -5.05
CA PHE A 12 29.80 32.36 -5.28
C PHE A 12 29.06 31.32 -4.45
N LEU A 13 28.76 31.62 -3.18
CA LEU A 13 27.95 30.70 -2.33
C LEU A 13 26.53 30.53 -2.87
N THR A 14 25.91 31.64 -3.31
CA THR A 14 24.59 31.56 -3.95
C THR A 14 24.63 30.77 -5.26
N LEU A 15 25.67 30.97 -6.08
CA LEU A 15 25.86 30.21 -7.31
C LEU A 15 26.04 28.72 -7.05
N ILE A 16 26.83 28.34 -6.04
CA ILE A 16 27.01 26.93 -5.63
C ILE A 16 25.70 26.35 -5.12
N MET A 17 24.93 27.10 -4.33
CA MET A 17 23.63 26.66 -3.83
C MET A 17 22.64 26.43 -4.96
N VAL A 18 22.55 27.37 -5.90
CA VAL A 18 21.67 27.26 -7.08
C VAL A 18 22.11 26.10 -7.98
N ALA A 19 23.42 25.96 -8.24
CA ALA A 19 23.96 24.85 -9.02
C ALA A 19 23.71 23.49 -8.31
N GLY A 20 23.86 23.44 -6.99
CA GLY A 20 23.56 22.26 -6.19
C GLY A 20 22.07 21.89 -6.24
N ALA A 21 21.19 22.87 -6.06
CA ALA A 21 19.74 22.68 -6.19
C ALA A 21 19.34 22.20 -7.59
N PHE A 22 19.94 22.80 -8.64
CA PHE A 22 19.73 22.38 -10.02
C PHE A 22 20.24 20.96 -10.27
N ALA A 23 21.42 20.60 -9.75
CA ALA A 23 21.94 19.24 -9.86
C ALA A 23 21.04 18.21 -9.17
N VAL A 24 20.53 18.53 -7.97
CA VAL A 24 19.54 17.67 -7.27
C VAL A 24 18.25 17.57 -8.07
N TYR A 25 17.75 18.66 -8.61
CA TYR A 25 16.55 18.67 -9.46
C TYR A 25 16.76 17.83 -10.72
N GLN A 26 17.88 18.00 -11.42
CA GLN A 26 18.15 17.35 -12.71
C GLN A 26 18.56 15.87 -12.57
N PHE A 27 19.33 15.55 -11.53
CA PHE A 27 19.95 14.22 -11.36
C PHE A 27 19.44 13.44 -10.16
N GLY A 28 18.62 14.07 -9.29
CA GLY A 28 18.15 13.46 -8.04
C GLY A 28 17.38 12.17 -8.27
N ALA A 29 16.45 12.15 -9.21
CA ALA A 29 15.66 10.97 -9.55
C ALA A 29 16.54 9.83 -10.09
N SER A 30 17.48 10.13 -11.00
CA SER A 30 18.40 9.12 -11.56
C SER A 30 19.38 8.59 -10.50
N THR A 31 19.80 9.44 -9.58
CA THR A 31 20.66 9.06 -8.45
C THR A 31 19.92 8.16 -7.48
N LEU A 32 18.68 8.52 -7.11
CA LEU A 32 17.82 7.67 -6.28
C LEU A 32 17.57 6.31 -6.94
N THR A 33 17.27 6.28 -8.23
CA THR A 33 17.09 5.05 -8.99
C THR A 33 18.35 4.17 -8.94
N ARG A 34 19.54 4.75 -9.16
CA ARG A 34 20.81 4.02 -9.07
C ARG A 34 21.08 3.50 -7.65
N MET A 35 20.80 4.33 -6.65
CA MET A 35 20.98 3.96 -5.24
C MET A 35 20.01 2.89 -4.77
N ALA A 36 18.83 2.79 -5.38
CA ALA A 36 17.82 1.78 -5.07
C ALA A 36 17.93 0.51 -5.93
N THR A 37 18.69 0.55 -7.05
CA THR A 37 18.85 -0.59 -7.95
C THR A 37 19.59 -1.73 -7.28
N PRO A 38 19.04 -2.97 -7.27
CA PRO A 38 19.74 -4.14 -6.79
C PRO A 38 21.06 -4.39 -7.53
N GLN A 39 22.04 -4.93 -6.81
CA GLN A 39 23.34 -5.27 -7.38
C GLN A 39 23.26 -6.60 -8.16
N GLY A 40 24.00 -6.69 -9.25
CA GLY A 40 24.03 -7.91 -10.07
C GLY A 40 22.78 -8.12 -10.91
N ARG A 41 22.71 -9.28 -11.55
CA ARG A 41 21.55 -9.74 -12.32
C ARG A 41 20.58 -10.51 -11.46
N TYR A 42 19.33 -10.57 -11.91
CA TYR A 42 18.34 -11.44 -11.28
C TYR A 42 18.77 -12.91 -11.39
N GLU A 43 18.84 -13.58 -10.25
CA GLU A 43 19.08 -15.01 -10.17
C GLU A 43 17.78 -15.72 -9.81
N PRO A 44 17.29 -16.66 -10.64
CA PRO A 44 16.08 -17.39 -10.31
C PRO A 44 16.34 -18.29 -9.09
N PRO A 45 15.40 -18.33 -8.14
CA PRO A 45 15.52 -19.24 -7.01
C PRO A 45 15.45 -20.70 -7.48
N SER A 46 16.00 -21.62 -6.67
CA SER A 46 15.85 -23.05 -6.93
C SER A 46 14.37 -23.43 -7.13
N PRO A 47 14.01 -24.27 -8.10
CA PRO A 47 12.62 -24.68 -8.34
C PRO A 47 11.92 -25.28 -7.12
N ARG A 48 12.68 -25.84 -6.17
CA ARG A 48 12.16 -26.45 -4.93
C ARG A 48 12.11 -25.49 -3.73
N SER A 49 12.51 -24.24 -3.89
CA SER A 49 12.60 -23.27 -2.78
C SER A 49 11.34 -22.41 -2.59
N GLY A 50 10.20 -22.78 -3.15
CA GLY A 50 8.94 -22.09 -2.94
C GLY A 50 8.44 -22.21 -1.49
N PRO A 51 7.73 -21.17 -0.98
CA PRO A 51 7.11 -21.25 0.34
C PRO A 51 6.01 -22.31 0.39
N ASP A 52 5.96 -23.06 1.50
CA ASP A 52 4.82 -23.95 1.79
C ASP A 52 3.80 -23.22 2.68
N TYR A 53 2.71 -22.74 2.08
CA TYR A 53 1.66 -22.01 2.78
C TYR A 53 0.73 -22.89 3.63
N LYS A 54 0.96 -24.17 3.74
CA LYS A 54 0.36 -25.03 4.79
C LYS A 54 1.00 -24.77 6.14
N LEU A 55 2.27 -24.37 6.16
CA LEU A 55 3.04 -24.10 7.36
C LEU A 55 2.71 -22.71 7.94
N ALA A 56 2.55 -22.64 9.25
CA ALA A 56 2.33 -21.37 9.96
C ALA A 56 3.49 -20.37 9.76
N SER A 57 4.73 -20.86 9.65
CA SER A 57 5.92 -20.05 9.43
C SER A 57 5.95 -19.29 8.09
N SER A 58 5.11 -19.68 7.12
CA SER A 58 4.95 -18.96 5.85
C SER A 58 4.02 -17.75 5.94
N TRP A 59 3.51 -17.44 7.14
CA TRP A 59 2.58 -16.35 7.37
C TRP A 59 3.14 -15.35 8.38
N LEU A 60 2.86 -14.07 8.18
CA LEU A 60 3.04 -13.01 9.18
C LEU A 60 1.86 -12.97 10.15
N ALA A 61 0.65 -13.20 9.62
CA ALA A 61 -0.57 -13.28 10.38
C ALA A 61 -1.49 -14.36 9.80
N ARG A 62 -2.11 -15.15 10.67
CA ARG A 62 -3.26 -16.02 10.41
C ARG A 62 -3.85 -16.49 11.74
N PRO A 63 -5.09 -17.01 11.80
CA PRO A 63 -5.61 -17.61 13.01
C PRO A 63 -4.68 -18.69 13.56
N GLY A 64 -4.51 -18.68 14.90
CA GLY A 64 -3.70 -19.67 15.62
C GLY A 64 -2.18 -19.44 15.63
N ILE A 65 -1.68 -18.36 15.05
CA ILE A 65 -0.27 -17.93 15.22
C ILE A 65 -0.14 -17.19 16.56
N ALA A 66 0.84 -17.60 17.38
CA ALA A 66 1.27 -16.83 18.54
C ALA A 66 1.85 -15.47 18.06
N ASP A 67 1.69 -14.43 18.88
CA ASP A 67 2.16 -13.06 18.57
C ASP A 67 1.69 -12.54 17.21
N ASN A 68 0.43 -12.78 16.88
CA ASN A 68 -0.19 -12.35 15.64
C ASN A 68 -0.25 -10.80 15.55
N PRO A 69 0.53 -10.13 14.69
CA PRO A 69 0.54 -8.68 14.63
C PRO A 69 -0.80 -8.08 14.17
N ALA A 70 -1.61 -8.83 13.43
CA ALA A 70 -2.92 -8.35 12.98
C ALA A 70 -3.99 -8.36 14.08
N ALA A 71 -3.75 -9.03 15.22
CA ALA A 71 -4.63 -8.99 16.38
C ALA A 71 -4.48 -7.69 17.21
N TRP A 72 -3.45 -6.91 16.92
CA TRP A 72 -3.17 -5.66 17.61
C TRP A 72 -4.27 -4.61 17.36
N VAL A 73 -4.47 -3.74 18.34
CA VAL A 73 -5.31 -2.53 18.24
C VAL A 73 -4.62 -1.36 18.92
N PRO A 74 -4.89 -0.11 18.49
CA PRO A 74 -4.38 1.07 19.16
C PRO A 74 -4.98 1.24 20.56
N ASP A 75 -4.30 2.05 21.37
CA ASP A 75 -4.74 2.35 22.73
C ASP A 75 -6.16 2.92 22.74
N GLY A 76 -7.00 2.40 23.63
CA GLY A 76 -8.39 2.82 23.81
C GLY A 76 -9.38 2.23 22.79
N VAL A 77 -8.92 1.47 21.81
CA VAL A 77 -9.82 0.75 20.88
C VAL A 77 -10.18 -0.62 21.42
N VAL A 78 -11.48 -0.87 21.57
CA VAL A 78 -11.99 -2.18 21.96
C VAL A 78 -12.38 -2.97 20.71
N THR A 79 -11.91 -4.21 20.61
CA THR A 79 -12.33 -5.13 19.54
C THR A 79 -13.30 -6.15 20.09
N THR A 80 -14.52 -6.14 19.59
CA THR A 80 -15.47 -7.24 19.76
C THR A 80 -15.25 -8.20 18.59
N ILE A 81 -14.86 -9.43 18.88
CA ILE A 81 -14.70 -10.45 17.83
C ILE A 81 -16.10 -10.82 17.32
N ALA A 82 -16.31 -10.69 16.02
CA ALA A 82 -17.55 -11.09 15.38
C ALA A 82 -17.79 -12.61 15.56
N THR A 83 -19.02 -13.00 15.85
CA THR A 83 -19.40 -14.41 16.04
C THR A 83 -19.30 -15.24 14.74
N SER A 84 -19.26 -14.59 13.59
CA SER A 84 -19.09 -15.21 12.27
C SER A 84 -18.21 -14.29 11.42
N PRO A 85 -16.90 -14.31 11.60
CA PRO A 85 -16.01 -13.39 10.93
C PRO A 85 -15.95 -13.63 9.42
N ALA A 86 -15.72 -12.56 8.66
CA ALA A 86 -15.22 -12.66 7.31
C ALA A 86 -13.75 -13.11 7.33
N ALA A 87 -13.17 -13.35 6.18
CA ALA A 87 -11.74 -13.62 6.05
C ALA A 87 -11.06 -12.51 5.23
N THR A 88 -10.03 -11.89 5.80
CA THR A 88 -9.23 -10.86 5.09
C THR A 88 -7.90 -11.44 4.64
N PHE A 89 -7.60 -11.31 3.34
CA PHE A 89 -6.27 -11.54 2.81
C PHE A 89 -5.57 -10.20 2.60
N TYR A 90 -4.50 -9.97 3.36
CA TYR A 90 -3.74 -8.73 3.35
C TYR A 90 -2.33 -8.95 2.82
N ILE A 91 -1.89 -8.13 1.85
CA ILE A 91 -0.56 -8.19 1.24
C ILE A 91 0.22 -6.95 1.63
N HIS A 92 1.29 -7.13 2.42
CA HIS A 92 2.09 -6.04 2.94
C HIS A 92 2.93 -5.33 1.83
N PRO A 93 3.33 -4.05 2.05
CA PRO A 93 4.18 -3.32 1.11
C PRO A 93 5.61 -3.84 1.09
N THR A 94 6.45 -3.24 0.25
CA THR A 94 7.90 -3.46 0.26
C THR A 94 8.49 -3.05 1.60
N THR A 95 9.19 -4.00 2.24
CA THR A 95 9.90 -3.80 3.50
C THR A 95 11.40 -4.08 3.39
N TYR A 96 11.81 -4.73 2.30
CA TYR A 96 13.18 -5.02 1.97
C TYR A 96 13.77 -3.85 1.16
N LEU A 97 14.60 -3.05 1.82
CA LEU A 97 15.22 -1.84 1.26
C LEU A 97 16.69 -2.04 0.88
N ASP A 98 17.26 -3.21 1.22
CA ASP A 98 18.60 -3.57 0.80
C ASP A 98 18.64 -3.83 -0.71
N ARG A 99 19.83 -3.89 -1.28
CA ARG A 99 20.05 -4.01 -2.72
C ARG A 99 21.07 -5.09 -3.08
N ASP A 100 21.34 -6.00 -2.15
CA ASP A 100 22.23 -7.14 -2.34
C ASP A 100 21.62 -8.22 -3.26
N ARG A 101 20.29 -8.19 -3.41
CA ARG A 101 19.53 -9.11 -4.28
C ARG A 101 18.22 -8.50 -4.80
N TRP A 102 17.64 -9.09 -5.83
CA TRP A 102 16.39 -8.65 -6.45
C TRP A 102 15.13 -9.02 -5.66
N ASN A 103 15.17 -10.09 -4.88
CA ASN A 103 14.07 -10.51 -4.00
C ASN A 103 14.59 -10.78 -2.60
N ALA A 104 13.84 -10.37 -1.61
CA ALA A 104 14.07 -10.76 -0.23
C ALA A 104 13.99 -12.27 -0.02
N ALA A 105 14.62 -12.79 1.01
CA ALA A 105 14.28 -14.10 1.53
C ALA A 105 12.82 -14.15 1.99
N LEU A 106 12.23 -15.34 2.11
CA LEU A 106 10.84 -15.48 2.60
C LEU A 106 10.68 -14.91 4.01
N ASP A 107 11.65 -15.14 4.86
CA ASP A 107 11.81 -14.48 6.16
C ASP A 107 13.13 -13.72 6.17
N PRO A 108 13.09 -12.42 5.88
CA PRO A 108 14.31 -11.62 5.78
C PRO A 108 14.95 -11.34 7.15
N GLY A 109 14.20 -11.50 8.26
CA GLY A 109 14.66 -11.10 9.59
C GLY A 109 14.97 -9.61 9.70
N GLY A 110 15.69 -9.21 10.78
CA GLY A 110 16.16 -7.85 10.98
C GLY A 110 15.13 -6.75 10.73
N ASP A 111 15.60 -5.62 10.20
CA ASP A 111 14.76 -4.44 9.92
C ASP A 111 13.64 -4.72 8.90
N ALA A 112 13.89 -5.53 7.89
CA ALA A 112 12.89 -5.87 6.89
C ALA A 112 11.76 -6.71 7.49
N GLY A 113 12.10 -7.67 8.34
CA GLY A 113 11.14 -8.48 9.09
C GLY A 113 10.34 -7.64 10.10
N PHE A 114 11.02 -6.74 10.83
CA PHE A 114 10.37 -5.80 11.74
C PHE A 114 9.36 -4.91 11.00
N ARG A 115 9.77 -4.28 9.89
CA ARG A 115 8.86 -3.44 9.07
C ARG A 115 7.67 -4.23 8.54
N ALA A 116 7.85 -5.50 8.11
CA ALA A 116 6.75 -6.33 7.64
C ALA A 116 5.71 -6.57 8.74
N ARG A 117 6.14 -6.89 9.95
CA ARG A 117 5.26 -7.03 11.12
C ARG A 117 4.56 -5.72 11.46
N LEU A 118 5.29 -4.60 11.46
CA LEU A 118 4.75 -3.26 11.74
C LEU A 118 3.65 -2.86 10.74
N PHE A 119 3.83 -3.13 9.44
CA PHE A 119 2.80 -2.86 8.45
C PHE A 119 1.57 -3.76 8.61
N VAL A 120 1.74 -5.03 8.95
CA VAL A 120 0.60 -5.89 9.29
C VAL A 120 -0.12 -5.35 10.53
N GLN A 121 0.63 -4.96 11.56
CA GLN A 121 0.10 -4.39 12.79
C GLN A 121 -0.67 -3.08 12.54
N SER A 122 -0.11 -2.14 11.79
CA SER A 122 -0.68 -0.80 11.62
C SER A 122 -1.72 -0.70 10.50
N GLN A 123 -1.71 -1.59 9.51
CA GLN A 123 -2.59 -1.53 8.34
C GLN A 123 -3.65 -2.63 8.36
N ALA A 124 -3.24 -3.91 8.49
CA ALA A 124 -4.19 -5.01 8.47
C ALA A 124 -5.11 -5.04 9.69
N SER A 125 -4.68 -4.50 10.83
CA SER A 125 -5.50 -4.42 12.04
C SER A 125 -6.77 -3.58 11.87
N ALA A 126 -6.84 -2.70 10.89
CA ALA A 126 -8.08 -1.98 10.58
C ALA A 126 -9.25 -2.94 10.24
N PHE A 127 -8.95 -4.16 9.80
CA PHE A 127 -9.95 -5.17 9.41
C PHE A 127 -10.28 -6.18 10.53
N ASN A 128 -9.60 -6.16 11.68
CA ASN A 128 -9.68 -7.21 12.69
C ASN A 128 -10.96 -7.21 13.54
N ALA A 129 -11.81 -6.18 13.45
CA ALA A 129 -13.11 -6.17 14.10
C ALA A 129 -14.10 -7.15 13.47
N VAL A 130 -13.95 -7.42 12.17
CA VAL A 130 -14.97 -8.15 11.39
C VAL A 130 -14.43 -9.39 10.71
N SER A 131 -13.11 -9.63 10.75
CA SER A 131 -12.49 -10.71 9.98
C SER A 131 -11.28 -11.33 10.65
N ASP A 132 -11.07 -12.61 10.34
CA ASP A 132 -9.80 -13.29 10.54
C ASP A 132 -8.80 -12.83 9.47
N ILE A 133 -7.63 -12.38 9.90
CA ILE A 133 -6.63 -11.80 9.00
C ILE A 133 -5.56 -12.82 8.64
N TRP A 134 -5.30 -12.91 7.33
CA TRP A 134 -4.26 -13.73 6.74
C TRP A 134 -3.31 -12.84 5.97
N ALA A 135 -2.07 -12.74 6.42
CA ALA A 135 -1.00 -11.98 5.77
C ALA A 135 0.18 -12.90 5.46
N PRO A 136 0.45 -13.20 4.19
CA PRO A 136 1.55 -14.10 3.83
C PRO A 136 2.92 -13.42 3.99
N ARG A 137 3.93 -14.23 4.30
CA ARG A 137 5.30 -13.93 3.91
C ARG A 137 5.43 -14.23 2.43
N TYR A 138 6.15 -13.41 1.70
CA TYR A 138 6.43 -13.66 0.29
C TYR A 138 7.81 -13.08 -0.07
N ARG A 139 8.47 -13.64 -1.06
CA ARG A 139 9.77 -13.16 -1.53
C ARG A 139 9.59 -11.85 -2.29
N GLN A 140 9.30 -10.79 -1.54
CA GLN A 140 9.04 -9.46 -2.07
C GLN A 140 10.17 -8.98 -2.97
N ALA A 141 9.85 -8.27 -4.05
CA ALA A 141 10.84 -7.61 -4.88
C ALA A 141 11.47 -6.43 -4.13
N ALA A 142 12.75 -6.21 -4.34
CA ALA A 142 13.46 -5.07 -3.78
C ALA A 142 12.88 -3.75 -4.30
N PHE A 143 12.99 -2.69 -3.51
CA PHE A 143 12.40 -1.38 -3.84
C PHE A 143 12.79 -0.88 -5.24
N GLY A 144 14.05 -1.07 -5.65
CA GLY A 144 14.52 -0.66 -6.97
C GLY A 144 13.81 -1.33 -8.16
N ALA A 145 13.18 -2.51 -7.96
CA ALA A 145 12.43 -3.18 -9.01
C ALA A 145 11.23 -2.34 -9.53
N PHE A 146 10.69 -1.43 -8.70
CA PHE A 146 9.59 -0.55 -9.08
C PHE A 146 10.03 0.66 -9.90
N LEU A 147 11.30 1.04 -9.79
CA LEU A 147 11.88 2.21 -10.45
C LEU A 147 12.45 1.88 -11.83
N LEU A 148 12.53 0.59 -12.18
CA LEU A 148 13.22 0.10 -13.37
C LEU A 148 12.23 -0.57 -14.33
N LYS A 149 12.38 -0.26 -15.62
CA LYS A 149 11.70 -0.97 -16.70
C LYS A 149 12.66 -2.01 -17.31
N SER A 150 13.19 -2.93 -16.46
CA SER A 150 14.15 -3.96 -16.88
C SER A 150 13.55 -5.36 -16.80
N GLU A 151 14.14 -6.29 -17.52
CA GLU A 151 13.73 -7.70 -17.48
C GLU A 151 13.94 -8.31 -16.09
N ASP A 152 15.02 -7.93 -15.39
CA ASP A 152 15.34 -8.40 -14.04
C ASP A 152 14.29 -7.89 -13.02
N ALA A 153 13.86 -6.63 -13.15
CA ALA A 153 12.78 -6.07 -12.34
C ALA A 153 11.46 -6.83 -12.54
N THR A 154 11.12 -7.11 -13.80
CA THR A 154 9.92 -7.89 -14.14
C THR A 154 9.98 -9.29 -13.53
N LYS A 155 11.11 -10.00 -13.66
CA LYS A 155 11.31 -11.33 -13.07
C LYS A 155 11.18 -11.33 -11.55
N ALA A 156 11.71 -10.29 -10.90
CA ALA A 156 11.61 -10.15 -9.45
C ALA A 156 10.15 -9.95 -8.99
N LEU A 157 9.41 -9.07 -9.67
CA LEU A 157 7.99 -8.86 -9.40
C LEU A 157 7.15 -10.10 -9.70
N ASP A 158 7.48 -10.86 -10.73
CA ASP A 158 6.79 -12.10 -11.07
C ASP A 158 7.06 -13.23 -10.05
N LEU A 159 8.27 -13.29 -9.47
CA LEU A 159 8.56 -14.21 -8.37
C LEU A 159 7.70 -13.88 -7.15
N ALA A 160 7.68 -12.62 -6.75
CA ALA A 160 6.87 -12.15 -5.63
C ALA A 160 5.38 -12.44 -5.84
N TYR A 161 4.87 -12.18 -7.05
CA TYR A 161 3.48 -12.47 -7.39
C TYR A 161 3.15 -13.98 -7.36
N ARG A 162 4.06 -14.86 -7.82
CA ARG A 162 3.86 -16.32 -7.72
C ARG A 162 3.66 -16.76 -6.27
N ASP A 163 4.45 -16.21 -5.35
CA ASP A 163 4.30 -16.50 -3.92
C ASP A 163 2.96 -16.00 -3.39
N VAL A 164 2.58 -14.75 -3.68
CA VAL A 164 1.29 -14.17 -3.26
C VAL A 164 0.12 -14.99 -3.79
N ARG A 165 0.17 -15.42 -5.06
CA ARG A 165 -0.88 -16.25 -5.67
C ARG A 165 -1.00 -17.60 -4.97
N ALA A 166 0.12 -18.27 -4.68
CA ALA A 166 0.13 -19.54 -3.97
C ALA A 166 -0.40 -19.39 -2.53
N ALA A 167 -0.05 -18.29 -1.86
CA ALA A 167 -0.58 -17.96 -0.55
C ALA A 167 -2.10 -17.75 -0.58
N PHE A 168 -2.58 -17.03 -1.58
CA PHE A 168 -4.02 -16.80 -1.75
C PHE A 168 -4.80 -18.09 -2.01
N ASP A 169 -4.27 -19.00 -2.82
CA ASP A 169 -4.88 -20.29 -3.06
C ASP A 169 -4.97 -21.11 -1.75
N ALA A 170 -3.93 -21.10 -0.93
CA ALA A 170 -3.92 -21.74 0.39
C ALA A 170 -4.90 -21.07 1.37
N PHE A 171 -4.96 -19.72 1.36
CA PHE A 171 -5.92 -18.94 2.13
C PHE A 171 -7.36 -19.35 1.78
N LEU A 172 -7.73 -19.34 0.50
CA LEU A 172 -9.08 -19.71 0.06
C LEU A 172 -9.45 -21.15 0.42
N ALA A 173 -8.50 -22.08 0.28
CA ALA A 173 -8.70 -23.49 0.63
C ALA A 173 -8.94 -23.70 2.13
N ALA A 174 -8.45 -22.79 2.98
CA ALA A 174 -8.66 -22.84 4.42
C ALA A 174 -10.00 -22.23 4.87
N GLN A 175 -10.71 -21.52 3.98
CA GLN A 175 -11.97 -20.89 4.33
C GLN A 175 -13.17 -21.82 4.06
N PRO A 176 -14.15 -21.89 4.97
CA PRO A 176 -15.43 -22.53 4.68
C PRO A 176 -16.08 -21.99 3.40
N ALA A 177 -16.84 -22.83 2.72
CA ALA A 177 -17.58 -22.39 1.55
C ALA A 177 -18.54 -21.24 1.92
N GLY A 178 -18.56 -20.19 1.08
CA GLY A 178 -19.43 -19.03 1.30
C GLY A 178 -18.89 -17.99 2.29
N THR A 179 -17.74 -18.21 2.96
CA THR A 179 -17.15 -17.19 3.82
C THR A 179 -16.93 -15.89 3.05
N PRO A 180 -17.44 -14.74 3.53
CA PRO A 180 -17.18 -13.44 2.92
C PRO A 180 -15.68 -13.13 2.93
N VAL A 181 -15.16 -12.62 1.82
CA VAL A 181 -13.73 -12.34 1.63
C VAL A 181 -13.51 -10.84 1.48
N ILE A 182 -12.58 -10.30 2.24
CA ILE A 182 -12.07 -8.95 2.12
C ILE A 182 -10.64 -9.06 1.60
N LEU A 183 -10.29 -8.25 0.61
CA LEU A 183 -8.94 -8.21 0.07
C LEU A 183 -8.32 -6.84 0.34
N ALA A 184 -7.09 -6.82 0.81
CA ALA A 184 -6.39 -5.58 1.07
C ALA A 184 -4.90 -5.71 0.72
N GLY A 185 -4.32 -4.64 0.23
CA GLY A 185 -2.90 -4.57 -0.07
C GLY A 185 -2.39 -3.15 -0.07
N HIS A 186 -1.10 -3.00 0.15
CA HIS A 186 -0.45 -1.70 0.12
C HIS A 186 0.79 -1.73 -0.78
N SER A 187 0.98 -0.69 -1.59
CA SER A 187 2.19 -0.52 -2.42
C SER A 187 2.45 -1.74 -3.33
N GLN A 188 3.57 -2.45 -3.15
CA GLN A 188 3.83 -3.72 -3.84
C GLN A 188 2.71 -4.74 -3.61
N GLY A 189 2.17 -4.80 -2.40
CA GLY A 189 1.03 -5.65 -2.09
C GLY A 189 -0.20 -5.29 -2.92
N ALA A 190 -0.46 -4.02 -3.13
CA ALA A 190 -1.56 -3.53 -3.97
C ALA A 190 -1.35 -3.85 -5.46
N LEU A 191 -0.11 -3.73 -5.96
CA LEU A 191 0.25 -4.17 -7.32
C LEU A 191 -0.06 -5.67 -7.50
N HIS A 192 0.34 -6.51 -6.55
CA HIS A 192 0.07 -7.94 -6.63
C HIS A 192 -1.42 -8.25 -6.46
N LEU A 193 -2.11 -7.50 -5.60
CA LEU A 193 -3.55 -7.63 -5.43
C LEU A 193 -4.30 -7.32 -6.74
N SER A 194 -3.92 -6.28 -7.47
CA SER A 194 -4.55 -5.95 -8.76
C SER A 194 -4.45 -7.09 -9.78
N ARG A 195 -3.29 -7.78 -9.84
CA ARG A 195 -3.11 -9.00 -10.66
C ARG A 195 -3.96 -10.16 -10.15
N LEU A 196 -4.03 -10.35 -8.84
CA LEU A 196 -4.78 -11.41 -8.18
C LEU A 196 -6.29 -11.29 -8.46
N LEU A 197 -6.84 -10.08 -8.45
CA LEU A 197 -8.24 -9.80 -8.80
C LEU A 197 -8.59 -10.27 -10.21
N ILE A 198 -7.64 -10.22 -11.15
CA ILE A 198 -7.82 -10.74 -12.52
C ILE A 198 -7.73 -12.27 -12.52
N ASP A 199 -6.64 -12.82 -11.97
CA ASP A 199 -6.30 -14.25 -12.05
C ASP A 199 -7.27 -15.12 -11.23
N ARG A 200 -7.87 -14.59 -10.18
CA ARG A 200 -8.77 -15.29 -9.25
C ARG A 200 -10.20 -14.79 -9.26
N ARG A 201 -10.59 -14.02 -10.28
CA ARG A 201 -11.94 -13.45 -10.44
C ARG A 201 -13.05 -14.47 -10.22
N ALA A 202 -12.91 -15.67 -10.79
CA ALA A 202 -13.92 -16.74 -10.67
C ALA A 202 -14.10 -17.22 -9.23
N ALA A 203 -13.00 -17.32 -8.46
CA ALA A 203 -13.03 -17.78 -7.07
C ALA A 203 -13.57 -16.71 -6.09
N LEU A 204 -13.58 -15.45 -6.50
CA LEU A 204 -14.08 -14.32 -5.72
C LEU A 204 -15.57 -14.02 -5.97
N LYS A 205 -16.14 -14.57 -7.04
CA LYS A 205 -17.54 -14.31 -7.42
C LYS A 205 -18.51 -14.72 -6.30
N GLY A 206 -19.33 -13.75 -5.85
CA GLY A 206 -20.32 -13.96 -4.79
C GLY A 206 -19.71 -14.08 -3.37
N ARG A 207 -18.39 -13.83 -3.21
CA ARG A 207 -17.71 -13.87 -1.91
C ARG A 207 -17.00 -12.57 -1.55
N LEU A 208 -16.67 -11.73 -2.54
CA LEU A 208 -15.91 -10.51 -2.32
C LEU A 208 -16.77 -9.43 -1.69
N VAL A 209 -16.43 -9.01 -0.47
CA VAL A 209 -17.01 -7.83 0.18
C VAL A 209 -16.47 -6.58 -0.46
N ALA A 210 -15.16 -6.38 -0.46
CA ALA A 210 -14.47 -5.28 -1.13
C ALA A 210 -12.98 -5.59 -1.30
N ALA A 211 -12.33 -4.88 -2.25
CA ALA A 211 -10.89 -4.94 -2.46
C ALA A 211 -10.26 -3.55 -2.25
N TYR A 212 -9.38 -3.41 -1.27
CA TYR A 212 -8.64 -2.21 -0.92
C TYR A 212 -7.25 -2.25 -1.58
N VAL A 213 -7.12 -1.62 -2.75
CA VAL A 213 -5.88 -1.55 -3.53
C VAL A 213 -5.23 -0.19 -3.28
N VAL A 214 -4.43 -0.10 -2.22
CA VAL A 214 -3.97 1.17 -1.64
C VAL A 214 -2.50 1.43 -1.97
N GLY A 215 -2.17 2.66 -2.36
CA GLY A 215 -0.80 3.06 -2.63
C GLY A 215 -0.23 2.51 -3.94
N TRP A 216 -1.07 2.01 -4.84
CA TRP A 216 -0.75 1.65 -6.22
C TRP A 216 -1.86 2.15 -7.15
N PRO A 217 -1.55 2.95 -8.19
CA PRO A 217 -2.58 3.53 -9.04
C PRO A 217 -3.26 2.47 -9.90
N LEU A 218 -4.58 2.59 -10.02
CA LEU A 218 -5.42 1.80 -10.91
C LEU A 218 -6.10 2.70 -11.94
N SER A 219 -6.14 2.25 -13.19
CA SER A 219 -6.93 2.87 -14.24
C SER A 219 -8.34 2.31 -14.27
N VAL A 220 -9.33 3.20 -14.33
CA VAL A 220 -10.75 2.83 -14.42
C VAL A 220 -11.03 2.13 -15.76
N SER A 221 -10.45 2.61 -16.85
CA SER A 221 -10.71 2.07 -18.20
C SER A 221 -9.73 0.97 -18.61
N ALA A 222 -8.47 0.97 -18.11
CA ALA A 222 -7.46 0.00 -18.52
C ALA A 222 -7.33 -1.19 -17.56
N ASP A 223 -7.46 -0.97 -16.24
CA ASP A 223 -7.22 -2.03 -15.24
C ASP A 223 -8.52 -2.70 -14.76
N LEU A 224 -9.55 -1.92 -14.37
CA LEU A 224 -10.76 -2.47 -13.77
C LEU A 224 -11.54 -3.45 -14.67
N PRO A 225 -11.68 -3.24 -15.99
CA PRO A 225 -12.43 -4.17 -16.84
C PRO A 225 -11.88 -5.60 -16.80
N ALA A 226 -10.56 -5.77 -16.69
CA ALA A 226 -9.93 -7.09 -16.59
C ALA A 226 -10.25 -7.81 -15.27
N THR A 227 -10.48 -7.06 -14.19
CA THR A 227 -10.89 -7.62 -12.90
C THR A 227 -12.35 -8.07 -12.90
N GLY A 228 -13.20 -7.49 -13.75
CA GLY A 228 -14.64 -7.66 -13.75
C GLY A 228 -15.35 -7.03 -12.55
N LEU A 229 -14.68 -6.13 -11.83
CA LEU A 229 -15.19 -5.43 -10.66
C LEU A 229 -15.37 -3.94 -10.96
N PRO A 230 -16.46 -3.30 -10.49
CA PRO A 230 -16.63 -1.86 -10.58
C PRO A 230 -15.77 -1.13 -9.52
N PRO A 231 -15.51 0.17 -9.69
CA PRO A 231 -15.07 1.01 -8.59
C PRO A 231 -16.17 1.11 -7.53
N CYS A 232 -15.79 1.30 -6.25
CA CYS A 232 -16.77 1.59 -5.21
C CYS A 232 -17.25 3.05 -5.34
N ASN A 233 -18.53 3.22 -5.59
CA ASN A 233 -19.18 4.53 -5.79
C ASN A 233 -20.11 4.94 -4.63
N ALA A 234 -20.36 4.00 -3.70
CA ALA A 234 -21.19 4.22 -2.52
C ALA A 234 -20.57 3.55 -1.29
N PRO A 235 -20.84 4.08 -0.09
CA PRO A 235 -20.21 3.60 1.14
C PRO A 235 -20.60 2.17 1.56
N ASP A 236 -21.73 1.67 1.10
CA ASP A 236 -22.28 0.33 1.38
C ASP A 236 -22.19 -0.63 0.18
N GLN A 237 -21.64 -0.17 -0.94
CA GLN A 237 -21.46 -1.00 -2.13
C GLN A 237 -20.48 -2.14 -1.86
N THR A 238 -20.84 -3.36 -2.27
CA THR A 238 -20.00 -4.57 -2.16
C THR A 238 -19.57 -5.09 -3.53
N GLY A 239 -18.59 -6.01 -3.56
CA GLY A 239 -18.06 -6.54 -4.81
C GLY A 239 -17.37 -5.49 -5.68
N CYS A 240 -16.71 -4.50 -5.08
CA CYS A 240 -16.11 -3.36 -5.75
C CYS A 240 -14.66 -3.12 -5.29
N VAL A 241 -13.95 -2.21 -5.96
CA VAL A 241 -12.54 -1.86 -5.69
C VAL A 241 -12.46 -0.44 -5.16
N LEU A 242 -11.74 -0.27 -4.03
CA LEU A 242 -11.28 1.03 -3.51
C LEU A 242 -9.80 1.19 -3.84
N SER A 243 -9.38 2.40 -4.20
CA SER A 243 -7.97 2.73 -4.43
C SER A 243 -7.72 4.21 -4.10
N TRP A 244 -6.60 4.48 -3.43
CA TRP A 244 -6.13 5.84 -3.19
C TRP A 244 -4.63 5.88 -2.98
N GLN A 245 -4.07 7.08 -3.09
CA GLN A 245 -2.67 7.42 -2.82
C GLN A 245 -2.67 8.82 -2.22
N SER A 246 -2.14 8.96 -1.00
CA SER A 246 -2.25 10.18 -0.21
C SER A 246 -1.10 11.15 -0.45
N PHE A 247 -1.44 12.40 -0.72
CA PHE A 247 -0.51 13.52 -0.83
C PHE A 247 -1.03 14.70 0.00
N ALA A 248 -0.12 15.55 0.52
CA ALA A 248 -0.49 16.86 1.06
C ALA A 248 -0.06 17.97 0.11
N GLU A 249 -0.68 19.16 0.23
CA GLU A 249 -0.29 20.32 -0.56
C GLU A 249 1.03 20.94 -0.08
N PRO A 250 1.87 21.48 -1.00
CA PRO A 250 1.78 21.32 -2.44
C PRO A 250 2.18 19.91 -2.88
N ALA A 251 1.27 19.21 -3.59
CA ALA A 251 1.49 17.85 -4.03
C ALA A 251 2.35 17.78 -5.30
N ASN A 252 3.34 16.89 -5.30
CA ASN A 252 4.09 16.57 -6.52
C ASN A 252 4.09 15.07 -6.78
N PRO A 253 3.13 14.54 -7.55
CA PRO A 253 3.01 13.12 -7.84
C PRO A 253 3.86 12.65 -9.03
N SER A 254 4.82 13.43 -9.52
CA SER A 254 5.60 13.13 -10.73
C SER A 254 6.25 11.74 -10.68
N LEU A 255 6.81 11.33 -9.54
CA LEU A 255 7.44 10.01 -9.40
C LEU A 255 6.47 8.85 -9.71
N VAL A 256 5.22 8.98 -9.31
CA VAL A 256 4.16 8.00 -9.60
C VAL A 256 3.74 8.09 -11.06
N LEU A 257 3.47 9.30 -11.54
CA LEU A 257 3.01 9.53 -12.91
C LEU A 257 4.03 9.08 -13.96
N ASP A 258 5.32 9.38 -13.77
CA ASP A 258 6.40 9.04 -14.72
C ASP A 258 6.58 7.52 -14.87
N SER A 259 6.27 6.76 -13.83
CA SER A 259 6.35 5.30 -13.87
C SER A 259 5.09 4.64 -14.41
N TRP A 260 3.91 5.25 -14.22
CA TRP A 260 2.62 4.62 -14.47
C TRP A 260 1.95 5.06 -15.77
N VAL A 261 1.97 6.36 -16.09
CA VAL A 261 1.37 6.89 -17.33
C VAL A 261 2.09 6.31 -18.56
N GLY A 262 1.34 5.93 -19.58
CA GLY A 262 1.86 5.27 -20.78
C GLY A 262 2.25 3.81 -20.59
N SER A 263 2.24 3.29 -19.35
CA SER A 263 2.41 1.85 -19.12
C SER A 263 1.16 1.08 -19.55
N ARG A 264 1.28 -0.24 -19.75
CA ARG A 264 0.17 -1.08 -20.20
C ARG A 264 -0.42 -1.88 -19.04
N SER A 265 -1.75 -1.99 -19.03
CA SER A 265 -2.49 -2.90 -18.15
C SER A 265 -2.27 -4.37 -18.54
N ALA A 266 -2.78 -5.30 -17.73
CA ALA A 266 -2.77 -6.72 -18.04
C ALA A 266 -3.50 -7.07 -19.35
N SER A 267 -4.48 -6.26 -19.76
CA SER A 267 -5.20 -6.38 -21.03
C SER A 267 -4.52 -5.66 -22.21
N GLY A 268 -3.33 -5.08 -22.00
CA GLY A 268 -2.57 -4.36 -23.02
C GLY A 268 -3.06 -2.93 -23.30
N VAL A 269 -4.06 -2.44 -22.59
CA VAL A 269 -4.58 -1.07 -22.71
C VAL A 269 -3.62 -0.10 -22.03
N GLU A 270 -3.32 1.02 -22.67
CA GLU A 270 -2.44 2.06 -22.15
C GLU A 270 -3.13 2.85 -21.03
N ARG A 271 -2.41 3.09 -19.94
CA ARG A 271 -2.87 3.88 -18.80
C ARG A 271 -2.70 5.37 -19.05
N LYS A 272 -3.75 6.15 -18.78
CA LYS A 272 -3.79 7.61 -18.97
C LYS A 272 -3.87 8.31 -17.62
N ARG A 273 -3.34 9.54 -17.57
CA ARG A 273 -3.28 10.34 -16.34
C ARG A 273 -4.67 10.65 -15.76
N ASP A 274 -5.62 10.98 -16.61
CA ASP A 274 -6.99 11.40 -16.26
C ASP A 274 -7.93 10.22 -15.96
N ASP A 275 -7.41 9.01 -15.86
CA ASP A 275 -8.17 7.76 -15.71
C ASP A 275 -7.83 7.00 -14.42
N MET A 276 -7.13 7.64 -13.49
CA MET A 276 -6.80 7.03 -12.20
C MET A 276 -8.01 6.98 -11.27
N LEU A 277 -8.19 5.82 -10.64
CA LEU A 277 -9.19 5.64 -9.60
C LEU A 277 -8.73 6.30 -8.31
N CYS A 278 -9.54 7.22 -7.79
CA CYS A 278 -9.44 7.71 -6.42
C CYS A 278 -10.72 7.41 -5.67
N THR A 279 -10.62 6.74 -4.53
CA THR A 279 -11.71 6.55 -3.56
C THR A 279 -11.32 7.27 -2.29
N ASN A 280 -12.21 8.13 -1.76
CA ASN A 280 -11.98 8.77 -0.48
C ASN A 280 -12.36 7.82 0.67
N PRO A 281 -11.39 7.37 1.51
CA PRO A 281 -11.66 6.43 2.59
C PRO A 281 -12.54 7.01 3.71
N LEU A 282 -12.74 8.32 3.76
CA LEU A 282 -13.60 8.98 4.76
C LEU A 282 -15.09 8.79 4.47
N ASN A 283 -15.46 8.73 3.20
CA ASN A 283 -16.85 8.51 2.79
C ASN A 283 -17.07 7.20 2.02
N GLY A 284 -15.99 6.48 1.71
CA GLY A 284 -16.05 5.17 1.03
C GLY A 284 -16.51 5.24 -0.43
N ALA A 285 -16.49 6.42 -1.05
CA ALA A 285 -16.98 6.65 -2.41
C ALA A 285 -15.89 7.22 -3.33
N ARG A 286 -16.06 6.98 -4.64
CA ARG A 286 -15.21 7.52 -5.69
C ARG A 286 -15.35 9.04 -5.78
N ASP A 287 -14.22 9.70 -6.09
CA ASP A 287 -14.13 11.15 -6.37
C ASP A 287 -14.75 12.03 -5.26
N GLY A 288 -14.70 11.55 -4.00
CA GLY A 288 -15.30 12.22 -2.86
C GLY A 288 -14.45 13.32 -2.26
N ASP A 289 -15.12 14.28 -1.62
CA ASP A 289 -14.54 15.28 -0.71
C ASP A 289 -15.10 15.07 0.70
N ALA A 290 -14.25 15.18 1.72
CA ALA A 290 -14.65 14.98 3.11
C ALA A 290 -13.81 15.86 4.05
N THR A 291 -14.50 16.56 4.93
CA THR A 291 -13.90 17.46 5.92
C THR A 291 -13.23 16.68 7.05
N PRO A 292 -12.27 17.27 7.79
CA PRO A 292 -11.56 16.60 8.87
C PRO A 292 -12.44 15.96 9.93
N ASP A 293 -13.56 16.60 10.29
CA ASP A 293 -14.49 16.13 11.32
C ASP A 293 -15.16 14.78 10.99
N THR A 294 -15.15 14.36 9.72
CA THR A 294 -15.66 13.06 9.29
C THR A 294 -14.65 11.91 9.51
N ASN A 295 -13.37 12.23 9.80
CA ASN A 295 -12.35 11.23 10.04
C ASN A 295 -12.51 10.57 11.40
N LEU A 296 -12.84 9.30 11.40
CA LEU A 296 -13.06 8.50 12.60
C LEU A 296 -11.77 8.11 13.35
N GLY A 297 -10.60 8.38 12.72
CA GLY A 297 -9.34 8.26 13.43
C GLY A 297 -8.12 8.03 12.55
N THR A 298 -7.16 8.91 12.74
CA THR A 298 -5.79 8.76 12.24
C THR A 298 -4.99 7.99 13.29
N LEU A 299 -4.27 6.97 12.87
CA LEU A 299 -3.38 6.17 13.72
C LEU A 299 -2.06 6.93 13.92
N VAL A 300 -1.81 7.38 15.14
CA VAL A 300 -0.61 8.13 15.51
C VAL A 300 0.32 7.23 16.31
N PRO A 301 1.46 6.82 15.75
CA PRO A 301 2.38 5.91 16.43
C PRO A 301 3.09 6.61 17.59
N ASN A 302 3.37 5.86 18.65
CA ASN A 302 4.29 6.28 19.69
C ASN A 302 5.75 6.15 19.22
N GLY A 303 6.67 6.77 19.94
CA GLY A 303 8.08 6.86 19.51
C GLY A 303 8.80 5.51 19.36
N ASP A 304 8.34 4.47 20.06
CA ASP A 304 8.87 3.11 19.99
C ASP A 304 8.17 2.23 18.92
N LEU A 305 7.12 2.74 18.27
CA LEU A 305 6.28 2.05 17.29
C LEU A 305 5.57 0.78 17.84
N ALA A 306 5.62 0.54 19.15
CA ALA A 306 4.98 -0.61 19.78
C ALA A 306 3.49 -0.36 20.04
N SER A 307 3.12 0.90 20.29
CA SER A 307 1.74 1.34 20.49
C SER A 307 1.41 2.55 19.62
N ALA A 308 0.14 2.89 19.56
CA ALA A 308 -0.35 4.06 18.86
C ALA A 308 -1.66 4.55 19.47
N THR A 309 -1.96 5.82 19.29
CA THR A 309 -3.23 6.45 19.68
C THR A 309 -4.06 6.81 18.46
N ILE A 310 -5.35 7.07 18.65
CA ILE A 310 -6.26 7.50 17.58
C ILE A 310 -6.54 8.99 17.70
N ALA A 311 -6.21 9.75 16.66
CA ALA A 311 -6.55 11.16 16.52
C ALA A 311 -7.78 11.34 15.64
N VAL A 312 -8.93 11.66 16.24
CA VAL A 312 -10.21 11.82 15.54
C VAL A 312 -10.36 13.26 15.03
N GLY A 313 -10.98 13.42 13.86
CA GLY A 313 -11.43 14.72 13.38
C GLY A 313 -10.33 15.70 12.95
N GLN A 314 -9.12 15.21 12.65
CA GLN A 314 -7.98 16.10 12.33
C GLN A 314 -7.62 16.15 10.84
N VAL A 315 -7.82 15.06 10.12
CA VAL A 315 -7.38 14.91 8.72
C VAL A 315 -8.60 14.73 7.83
N GLY A 316 -8.81 15.68 6.92
CA GLY A 316 -9.75 15.56 5.81
C GLY A 316 -9.06 15.12 4.54
N ALA A 317 -9.82 14.84 3.49
CA ALA A 317 -9.27 14.48 2.20
C ALA A 317 -10.24 14.75 1.05
N ARG A 318 -9.69 15.07 -0.14
CA ARG A 318 -10.44 15.15 -1.39
C ARG A 318 -9.73 14.38 -2.50
N CYS A 319 -10.48 13.79 -3.38
CA CYS A 319 -9.95 13.23 -4.62
C CYS A 319 -9.73 14.34 -5.65
N GLU A 320 -8.50 14.46 -6.15
CA GLU A 320 -8.12 15.44 -7.15
C GLU A 320 -7.12 14.79 -8.12
N ASP A 321 -7.39 14.84 -9.42
CA ASP A 321 -6.53 14.26 -10.48
C ASP A 321 -6.12 12.79 -10.24
N GLY A 322 -7.00 11.99 -9.62
CA GLY A 322 -6.73 10.58 -9.31
C GLY A 322 -5.91 10.34 -8.05
N PHE A 323 -5.55 11.39 -7.31
CA PHE A 323 -4.86 11.32 -6.03
C PHE A 323 -5.76 11.77 -4.88
N LEU A 324 -5.47 11.30 -3.69
CA LEU A 324 -6.14 11.71 -2.47
C LEU A 324 -5.33 12.82 -1.80
N ILE A 325 -5.80 14.05 -1.91
CA ILE A 325 -5.17 15.22 -1.33
C ILE A 325 -5.66 15.39 0.10
N VAL A 326 -4.77 15.19 1.07
CA VAL A 326 -5.08 15.33 2.49
C VAL A 326 -4.98 16.79 2.93
N ASN A 327 -5.88 17.18 3.83
CA ASN A 327 -5.96 18.52 4.41
C ASN A 327 -6.23 18.47 5.91
N GLY A 328 -6.38 19.65 6.55
CA GLY A 328 -6.56 19.74 7.99
C GLY A 328 -5.24 19.70 8.75
N ARG A 329 -5.29 19.23 10.00
CA ARG A 329 -4.12 19.14 10.87
C ARG A 329 -3.58 17.72 10.89
N ILE A 330 -2.59 17.43 10.05
CA ILE A 330 -1.94 16.11 10.04
C ILE A 330 -1.13 15.95 11.33
N PRO A 331 -1.41 14.94 12.17
CA PRO A 331 -0.63 14.69 13.39
C PRO A 331 0.79 14.19 13.05
N PRO A 332 1.73 14.18 14.02
CA PRO A 332 3.09 13.69 13.78
C PRO A 332 3.09 12.16 13.58
N LEU A 333 3.08 11.73 12.32
CA LEU A 333 3.09 10.31 11.94
C LEU A 333 4.49 9.69 11.90
N GLY A 334 5.54 10.52 11.87
CA GLY A 334 6.94 10.10 11.74
C GLY A 334 7.64 10.67 10.50
N PRO A 335 8.91 10.30 10.27
CA PRO A 335 9.78 10.97 9.30
C PRO A 335 9.67 10.43 7.87
N TYR A 336 8.70 9.55 7.57
CA TYR A 336 8.66 8.79 6.31
C TYR A 336 7.73 9.40 5.25
N VAL A 337 7.54 10.73 5.29
CA VAL A 337 6.90 11.44 4.17
C VAL A 337 7.89 11.46 3.00
N LEU A 338 7.46 10.93 1.86
CA LEU A 338 8.30 10.84 0.67
C LEU A 338 8.37 12.20 -0.06
N PRO A 339 9.36 12.40 -0.97
CA PRO A 339 9.44 13.61 -1.76
C PRO A 339 8.14 13.95 -2.48
N GLY A 340 7.82 15.24 -2.57
CA GLY A 340 6.58 15.73 -3.18
C GLY A 340 5.37 15.72 -2.24
N ASN A 341 5.61 15.75 -0.92
CA ASN A 341 4.59 15.64 0.12
C ASN A 341 3.73 14.37 -0.04
N ASN A 342 4.39 13.29 -0.41
CA ASN A 342 3.77 11.99 -0.63
C ASN A 342 3.69 11.22 0.69
N TYR A 343 2.48 11.02 1.19
CA TYR A 343 2.16 10.30 2.42
C TYR A 343 1.96 8.79 2.21
N HIS A 344 2.51 8.24 1.15
CA HIS A 344 2.38 6.84 0.76
C HIS A 344 2.56 5.84 1.93
N VAL A 345 3.58 6.04 2.77
CA VAL A 345 3.83 5.15 3.92
C VAL A 345 2.67 5.16 4.91
N TYR A 346 1.92 6.26 4.96
CA TYR A 346 0.83 6.51 5.90
C TYR A 346 -0.58 6.39 5.30
N ASP A 347 -0.72 5.89 4.07
CA ASP A 347 -2.01 5.76 3.37
C ASP A 347 -3.11 5.09 4.22
N TYR A 348 -2.76 4.06 4.99
CA TYR A 348 -3.67 3.41 5.94
C TYR A 348 -3.78 4.17 7.26
N ALA A 349 -2.67 4.64 7.80
CA ALA A 349 -2.62 5.27 9.12
C ALA A 349 -3.47 6.55 9.17
N LEU A 350 -3.45 7.37 8.11
CA LEU A 350 -4.25 8.59 7.99
C LEU A 350 -5.75 8.36 8.20
N PHE A 351 -6.24 7.17 7.84
CA PHE A 351 -7.67 6.86 7.78
C PHE A 351 -8.04 5.56 8.50
N TRP A 352 -7.21 5.08 9.43
CA TRP A 352 -7.36 3.77 10.05
C TRP A 352 -8.75 3.53 10.65
N GLY A 353 -9.29 4.49 11.41
CA GLY A 353 -10.62 4.40 12.01
C GLY A 353 -11.74 4.41 10.97
N SER A 354 -11.58 5.22 9.92
CA SER A 354 -12.55 5.30 8.83
C SER A 354 -12.57 4.03 7.97
N ILE A 355 -11.39 3.42 7.70
CA ILE A 355 -11.28 2.13 7.00
C ILE A 355 -11.96 1.02 7.83
N ARG A 356 -11.76 1.02 9.16
CA ARG A 356 -12.41 0.07 10.06
C ARG A 356 -13.93 0.17 9.97
N ALA A 357 -14.49 1.36 10.06
CA ALA A 357 -15.93 1.59 9.92
C ALA A 357 -16.46 1.29 8.51
N ASP A 358 -15.66 1.58 7.46
CA ASP A 358 -16.02 1.29 6.08
C ASP A 358 -16.19 -0.22 5.85
N VAL A 359 -15.24 -1.03 6.31
CA VAL A 359 -15.31 -2.48 6.13
C VAL A 359 -16.43 -3.12 6.95
N GLU A 360 -16.73 -2.59 8.14
CA GLU A 360 -17.88 -3.01 8.98
C GLU A 360 -19.21 -2.78 8.23
N ARG A 361 -19.38 -1.60 7.68
CA ARG A 361 -20.57 -1.22 6.91
C ARG A 361 -20.74 -2.07 5.65
N ARG A 362 -19.67 -2.28 4.88
CA ARG A 362 -19.71 -3.11 3.67
C ARG A 362 -20.00 -4.58 3.98
N LEU A 363 -19.41 -5.12 5.06
CA LEU A 363 -19.71 -6.49 5.47
C LEU A 363 -21.16 -6.64 5.91
N ALA A 364 -21.73 -5.66 6.62
CA ALA A 364 -23.14 -5.66 6.98
C ALA A 364 -24.04 -5.65 5.72
N ALA A 365 -23.75 -4.79 4.75
CA ALA A 365 -24.46 -4.73 3.47
C ALA A 365 -24.31 -6.00 2.63
N PHE A 366 -23.14 -6.67 2.67
CA PHE A 366 -22.90 -7.94 1.97
C PHE A 366 -23.76 -9.09 2.53
N ARG A 367 -24.14 -9.04 3.81
CA ARG A 367 -24.94 -10.06 4.49
C ARG A 367 -26.44 -9.79 4.46
N ALA A 368 -26.86 -8.57 4.09
CA ALA A 368 -28.27 -8.18 3.99
C ALA A 368 -28.90 -8.74 2.69
#